data_6a21c5eb08a1aeedc35ad2cdb0bcaefa
#
_entry.id   6a21c5eb08a1aeedc35ad2cdb0bcaefa
#
_cell.length_a   1.000
_cell.length_b   1.000
_cell.length_c   1.000
_cell.angle_alpha   90.00
_cell.angle_beta   90.00
_cell.angle_gamma   90.00
#
_symmetry.space_group_name_H-M   'P 1'
#
loop_
_entity.id
_entity.type
_entity.pdbx_description
1 polymer ?
#
loop_
_entity_poly.entity_id
_entity_poly.type
_entity_poly.pdbx_seq_one_letter_code
_entity_poly.pdbx_strand_id
1 'polypeptide(L)'
;MNTRIRTLVADDEPIARARMLALLKDEPDIEVIGECATGPQAISAIERTAPDLVFLDIQMPQMDGLTLARTLGRTMPAVVFVTAYDEYALGAFEVHALDYLLKPYSADRFRSALVHAREHLGARQKPGAHPAPYERRDRLVIKSSGRIYFVRTRDIDWCEANGNYVRLHVGAQTHLVRGTMAHIESQLDAAQFVRIHRSTIVNVDRIQELQSSFGGEYVVLLHDKTRLTLSRGYREGLQTKLGKTL
;
A
#
# COMPACT_ATOMS: atom_id res chain seq x y z
N MET A 1 3.47 -7.66 28.27
CA MET A 1 2.00 -7.87 28.21
C MET A 1 1.64 -7.87 26.75
N ASN A 2 1.14 -9.00 26.24
CA ASN A 2 0.72 -9.12 24.84
C ASN A 2 -0.64 -8.43 24.70
N THR A 3 -0.66 -7.15 24.35
CA THR A 3 -1.89 -6.37 24.18
C THR A 3 -2.56 -6.86 22.90
N ARG A 4 -3.75 -7.45 23.01
CA ARG A 4 -4.55 -7.85 21.86
C ARG A 4 -4.95 -6.63 21.05
N ILE A 5 -5.00 -6.77 19.74
CA ILE A 5 -5.48 -5.74 18.81
C ILE A 5 -6.99 -5.67 18.88
N ARG A 6 -7.51 -4.58 19.42
CA ARG A 6 -8.95 -4.33 19.59
C ARG A 6 -9.57 -3.98 18.24
N THR A 7 -10.39 -4.87 17.73
CA THR A 7 -10.87 -4.85 16.35
C THR A 7 -12.39 -4.67 16.28
N LEU A 8 -12.85 -3.73 15.45
CA LEU A 8 -14.25 -3.51 15.10
C LEU A 8 -14.53 -4.01 13.69
N VAL A 9 -15.70 -4.61 13.47
CA VAL A 9 -16.17 -5.04 12.14
C VAL A 9 -17.44 -4.27 11.78
N ALA A 10 -17.44 -3.58 10.64
CA ALA A 10 -18.58 -2.82 10.15
C ALA A 10 -18.89 -3.22 8.69
N ASP A 11 -20.04 -3.86 8.49
CA ASP A 11 -20.50 -4.38 7.20
C ASP A 11 -22.03 -4.57 7.29
N ASP A 12 -22.79 -4.11 6.33
CA ASP A 12 -24.26 -4.21 6.37
C ASP A 12 -24.75 -5.62 6.03
N GLU A 13 -23.94 -6.42 5.29
CA GLU A 13 -24.25 -7.80 4.93
C GLU A 13 -23.97 -8.76 6.09
N PRO A 14 -25.00 -9.40 6.71
CA PRO A 14 -24.78 -10.33 7.82
C PRO A 14 -23.84 -11.52 7.48
N ILE A 15 -23.90 -12.02 6.24
CA ILE A 15 -23.09 -13.15 5.79
C ILE A 15 -21.62 -12.72 5.67
N ALA A 16 -21.34 -11.55 5.10
CA ALA A 16 -19.98 -11.01 4.99
C ALA A 16 -19.38 -10.74 6.37
N ARG A 17 -20.17 -10.15 7.27
CA ARG A 17 -19.78 -9.90 8.66
C ARG A 17 -19.47 -11.21 9.41
N ALA A 18 -20.34 -12.22 9.31
CA ALA A 18 -20.11 -13.52 9.94
C ALA A 18 -18.84 -14.22 9.41
N ARG A 19 -18.57 -14.10 8.11
CA ARG A 19 -17.34 -14.63 7.50
C ARG A 19 -16.09 -13.93 8.06
N MET A 20 -16.11 -12.59 8.16
CA MET A 20 -15.00 -11.83 8.73
C MET A 20 -14.74 -12.25 10.18
N LEU A 21 -15.78 -12.36 10.99
CA LEU A 21 -15.69 -12.80 12.39
C LEU A 21 -15.11 -14.21 12.52
N ALA A 22 -15.52 -15.12 11.64
CA ALA A 22 -14.99 -16.49 11.61
C ALA A 22 -13.47 -16.49 11.36
N LEU A 23 -12.99 -15.67 10.40
CA LEU A 23 -11.56 -15.55 10.11
C LEU A 23 -10.78 -14.88 11.27
N LEU A 24 -11.36 -13.88 11.93
CA LEU A 24 -10.73 -13.18 13.05
C LEU A 24 -10.64 -14.07 14.31
N LYS A 25 -11.58 -15.00 14.48
CA LYS A 25 -11.60 -15.94 15.63
C LYS A 25 -10.37 -16.84 15.69
N ASP A 26 -9.79 -17.16 14.53
CA ASP A 26 -8.60 -18.00 14.42
C ASP A 26 -7.28 -17.24 14.70
N GLU A 27 -7.36 -15.93 14.94
CA GLU A 27 -6.22 -15.06 15.17
C GLU A 27 -6.08 -14.70 16.67
N PRO A 28 -5.14 -15.32 17.41
CA PRO A 28 -5.11 -15.28 18.88
C PRO A 28 -4.78 -13.91 19.48
N ASP A 29 -4.18 -13.02 18.69
CA ASP A 29 -3.81 -11.64 19.07
C ASP A 29 -4.88 -10.62 18.71
N ILE A 30 -6.00 -11.04 18.11
CA ILE A 30 -7.13 -10.18 17.79
C ILE A 30 -8.23 -10.32 18.86
N GLU A 31 -8.81 -9.19 19.26
CA GLU A 31 -9.99 -9.11 20.10
C GLU A 31 -11.08 -8.35 19.36
N VAL A 32 -12.13 -9.05 18.92
CA VAL A 32 -13.30 -8.40 18.32
C VAL A 32 -14.11 -7.73 19.43
N ILE A 33 -14.16 -6.40 19.42
CA ILE A 33 -14.83 -5.60 20.45
C ILE A 33 -16.23 -5.13 20.06
N GLY A 34 -16.66 -5.38 18.82
CA GLY A 34 -18.00 -5.02 18.36
C GLY A 34 -18.23 -5.26 16.89
N GLU A 35 -19.49 -5.20 16.52
CA GLU A 35 -20.02 -5.30 15.16
C GLU A 35 -20.98 -4.16 14.88
N CYS A 36 -20.98 -3.66 13.63
CA CYS A 36 -21.88 -2.60 13.17
C CYS A 36 -22.44 -2.96 11.80
N ALA A 37 -23.68 -2.57 11.53
CA ALA A 37 -24.35 -2.78 10.25
C ALA A 37 -24.58 -1.47 9.48
N THR A 38 -24.24 -0.31 10.05
CA THR A 38 -24.43 1.00 9.42
C THR A 38 -23.29 1.96 9.75
N GLY A 39 -23.07 2.96 8.90
CA GLY A 39 -22.04 3.97 9.13
C GLY A 39 -22.18 4.72 10.46
N PRO A 40 -23.37 5.24 10.84
CA PRO A 40 -23.57 5.90 12.12
C PRO A 40 -23.29 5.00 13.34
N GLN A 41 -23.66 3.71 13.28
CA GLN A 41 -23.30 2.76 14.33
C GLN A 41 -21.79 2.59 14.45
N ALA A 42 -21.09 2.52 13.32
CA ALA A 42 -19.63 2.38 13.28
C ALA A 42 -18.94 3.63 13.88
N ILE A 43 -19.40 4.86 13.56
CA ILE A 43 -18.87 6.09 14.18
C ILE A 43 -19.05 6.03 15.71
N SER A 44 -20.27 5.81 16.18
CA SER A 44 -20.55 5.75 17.62
C SER A 44 -19.73 4.67 18.34
N ALA A 45 -19.53 3.51 17.69
CA ALA A 45 -18.70 2.44 18.25
C ALA A 45 -17.22 2.85 18.29
N ILE A 46 -16.68 3.47 17.25
CA ILE A 46 -15.29 3.96 17.18
C ILE A 46 -15.03 4.99 18.28
N GLU A 47 -15.90 5.98 18.42
CA GLU A 47 -15.76 7.04 19.43
C GLU A 47 -15.83 6.51 20.86
N ARG A 48 -16.74 5.57 21.12
CA ARG A 48 -16.94 4.99 22.45
C ARG A 48 -15.85 4.01 22.85
N THR A 49 -15.38 3.17 21.90
CA THR A 49 -14.52 2.02 22.23
C THR A 49 -13.06 2.23 21.83
N ALA A 50 -12.74 3.25 21.04
CA ALA A 50 -11.41 3.53 20.52
C ALA A 50 -10.68 2.23 20.07
N PRO A 51 -11.16 1.55 19.00
CA PRO A 51 -10.52 0.35 18.48
C PRO A 51 -9.14 0.66 17.89
N ASP A 52 -8.26 -0.34 17.86
CA ASP A 52 -6.98 -0.23 17.17
C ASP A 52 -7.12 -0.42 15.65
N LEU A 53 -8.03 -1.33 15.25
CA LEU A 53 -8.26 -1.75 13.88
C LEU A 53 -9.77 -1.78 13.56
N VAL A 54 -10.14 -1.37 12.36
CA VAL A 54 -11.50 -1.47 11.84
C VAL A 54 -11.48 -2.16 10.48
N PHE A 55 -12.25 -3.24 10.34
CA PHE A 55 -12.66 -3.76 9.02
C PHE A 55 -13.96 -3.07 8.64
N LEU A 56 -13.97 -2.33 7.55
CA LEU A 56 -15.04 -1.39 7.20
C LEU A 56 -15.52 -1.62 5.77
N ASP A 57 -16.80 -1.96 5.61
CA ASP A 57 -17.39 -1.93 4.27
C ASP A 57 -17.54 -0.46 3.80
N ILE A 58 -17.39 -0.28 2.51
CA ILE A 58 -17.59 1.03 1.89
C ILE A 58 -19.09 1.29 1.70
N GLN A 59 -19.82 0.33 1.19
CA GLN A 59 -21.25 0.51 0.94
C GLN A 59 -22.07 0.06 2.14
N MET A 60 -22.43 1.01 2.99
CA MET A 60 -23.33 0.79 4.13
C MET A 60 -24.50 1.76 4.11
N PRO A 61 -25.67 1.38 4.65
CA PRO A 61 -26.81 2.27 4.77
C PRO A 61 -26.49 3.53 5.58
N GLN A 62 -27.12 4.65 5.19
CA GLN A 62 -27.09 5.96 5.84
C GLN A 62 -25.76 6.73 5.66
N MET A 63 -24.62 6.04 5.65
CA MET A 63 -23.31 6.65 5.44
C MET A 63 -22.33 5.61 4.91
N ASP A 64 -21.70 5.90 3.79
CA ASP A 64 -20.64 5.03 3.24
C ASP A 64 -19.36 5.12 4.06
N GLY A 65 -18.55 4.04 3.98
CA GLY A 65 -17.32 3.89 4.76
C GLY A 65 -16.24 4.91 4.42
N LEU A 66 -16.18 5.44 3.20
CA LEU A 66 -15.22 6.48 2.82
C LEU A 66 -15.61 7.82 3.44
N THR A 67 -16.89 8.17 3.40
CA THR A 67 -17.43 9.36 4.07
C THR A 67 -17.20 9.28 5.58
N LEU A 68 -17.42 8.11 6.18
CA LEU A 68 -17.12 7.85 7.59
C LEU A 68 -15.64 8.12 7.89
N ALA A 69 -14.73 7.54 7.12
CA ALA A 69 -13.30 7.72 7.33
C ALA A 69 -12.85 9.18 7.15
N ARG A 70 -13.42 9.91 6.18
CA ARG A 70 -13.17 11.34 6.00
C ARG A 70 -13.70 12.16 7.19
N THR A 71 -14.88 11.84 7.70
CA THR A 71 -15.50 12.53 8.84
C THR A 71 -14.66 12.39 10.10
N LEU A 72 -14.17 11.21 10.42
CA LEU A 72 -13.28 10.96 11.56
C LEU A 72 -11.86 11.51 11.33
N GLY A 73 -11.41 11.60 10.09
CA GLY A 73 -10.11 12.20 9.74
C GLY A 73 -8.96 11.63 10.58
N ARG A 74 -8.31 12.48 11.38
CA ARG A 74 -7.15 12.10 12.21
C ARG A 74 -7.48 11.19 13.38
N THR A 75 -8.73 11.10 13.80
CA THR A 75 -9.19 10.22 14.88
C THR A 75 -9.58 8.82 14.39
N MET A 76 -9.53 8.60 13.05
CA MET A 76 -9.80 7.29 12.47
C MET A 76 -8.75 6.28 12.93
N PRO A 77 -9.16 5.12 13.49
CA PRO A 77 -8.25 4.01 13.77
C PRO A 77 -7.64 3.46 12.49
N ALA A 78 -6.73 2.50 12.62
CA ALA A 78 -6.24 1.74 11.48
C ALA A 78 -7.43 1.10 10.74
N VAL A 79 -7.56 1.32 9.42
CA VAL A 79 -8.70 0.82 8.64
C VAL A 79 -8.27 -0.09 7.52
N VAL A 80 -8.97 -1.22 7.39
CA VAL A 80 -8.94 -2.12 6.23
C VAL A 80 -10.32 -2.08 5.60
N PHE A 81 -10.44 -1.58 4.38
CA PHE A 81 -11.71 -1.60 3.68
C PHE A 81 -12.02 -3.00 3.13
N VAL A 82 -13.30 -3.38 3.22
CA VAL A 82 -13.80 -4.69 2.75
C VAL A 82 -15.06 -4.44 1.94
N THR A 83 -15.02 -4.59 0.61
CA THR A 83 -16.16 -4.23 -0.24
C THR A 83 -16.22 -5.08 -1.51
N ALA A 84 -17.41 -5.12 -2.14
CA ALA A 84 -17.62 -5.78 -3.43
C ALA A 84 -17.15 -4.94 -4.63
N TYR A 85 -16.81 -3.66 -4.43
CA TYR A 85 -16.60 -2.71 -5.51
C TYR A 85 -15.13 -2.28 -5.59
N ASP A 86 -14.54 -2.43 -6.76
CA ASP A 86 -13.14 -2.08 -7.03
C ASP A 86 -12.91 -0.58 -7.31
N GLU A 87 -13.96 0.14 -7.70
CA GLU A 87 -13.92 1.56 -8.05
C GLU A 87 -13.58 2.48 -6.87
N TYR A 88 -13.86 2.05 -5.64
CA TYR A 88 -13.58 2.83 -4.42
C TYR A 88 -12.14 2.70 -3.90
N ALA A 89 -11.29 1.89 -4.53
CA ALA A 89 -9.91 1.71 -4.08
C ALA A 89 -9.10 3.02 -4.06
N LEU A 90 -9.36 3.93 -5.02
CA LEU A 90 -8.73 5.26 -5.03
C LEU A 90 -9.19 6.11 -3.83
N GLY A 91 -10.49 6.09 -3.51
CA GLY A 91 -11.02 6.79 -2.34
C GLY A 91 -10.49 6.24 -1.01
N ALA A 92 -10.33 4.90 -0.90
CA ALA A 92 -9.72 4.27 0.26
C ALA A 92 -8.27 4.71 0.48
N PHE A 93 -7.53 4.93 -0.62
CA PHE A 93 -6.19 5.47 -0.57
C PHE A 93 -6.14 6.92 -0.04
N GLU A 94 -7.08 7.77 -0.46
CA GLU A 94 -7.17 9.17 0.00
C GLU A 94 -7.38 9.29 1.52
N VAL A 95 -8.07 8.33 2.13
CA VAL A 95 -8.33 8.27 3.57
C VAL A 95 -7.30 7.44 4.35
N HIS A 96 -6.15 7.11 3.71
CA HIS A 96 -5.04 6.40 4.34
C HIS A 96 -5.38 5.01 4.89
N ALA A 97 -6.19 4.26 4.16
CA ALA A 97 -6.48 2.87 4.51
C ALA A 97 -5.19 2.03 4.56
N LEU A 98 -5.09 1.14 5.54
CA LEU A 98 -3.98 0.18 5.64
C LEU A 98 -4.00 -0.83 4.51
N ASP A 99 -5.21 -1.28 4.15
CA ASP A 99 -5.39 -2.28 3.10
C ASP A 99 -6.84 -2.24 2.56
N TYR A 100 -7.07 -3.03 1.52
CA TYR A 100 -8.34 -3.11 0.81
C TYR A 100 -8.64 -4.56 0.42
N LEU A 101 -9.73 -5.11 0.91
CA LEU A 101 -10.18 -6.47 0.61
C LEU A 101 -11.38 -6.43 -0.33
N LEU A 102 -11.21 -6.91 -1.56
CA LEU A 102 -12.31 -7.04 -2.51
C LEU A 102 -13.05 -8.36 -2.26
N LYS A 103 -14.36 -8.28 -1.98
CA LYS A 103 -15.25 -9.44 -1.87
C LYS A 103 -15.48 -10.08 -3.26
N PRO A 104 -15.39 -11.44 -3.39
CA PRO A 104 -14.99 -12.40 -2.38
C PRO A 104 -13.45 -12.45 -2.22
N TYR A 105 -12.95 -12.45 -1.01
CA TYR A 105 -11.51 -12.57 -0.71
C TYR A 105 -11.15 -13.95 -0.16
N SER A 106 -9.92 -14.39 -0.42
CA SER A 106 -9.37 -15.64 0.13
C SER A 106 -8.86 -15.43 1.58
N ALA A 107 -8.74 -16.52 2.33
CA ALA A 107 -8.13 -16.51 3.66
C ALA A 107 -6.68 -15.99 3.62
N ASP A 108 -5.92 -16.30 2.58
CA ASP A 108 -4.54 -15.82 2.43
C ASP A 108 -4.48 -14.30 2.20
N ARG A 109 -5.43 -13.75 1.43
CA ARG A 109 -5.53 -12.31 1.23
C ARG A 109 -5.90 -11.57 2.52
N PHE A 110 -6.82 -12.15 3.31
CA PHE A 110 -7.17 -11.67 4.64
C PHE A 110 -5.95 -11.68 5.58
N ARG A 111 -5.21 -12.81 5.65
CA ARG A 111 -3.99 -12.90 6.47
C ARG A 111 -2.93 -11.86 6.07
N SER A 112 -2.76 -11.62 4.77
CA SER A 112 -1.86 -10.57 4.30
C SER A 112 -2.26 -9.19 4.81
N ALA A 113 -3.56 -8.86 4.82
CA ALA A 113 -4.05 -7.59 5.36
C ALA A 113 -3.80 -7.48 6.88
N LEU A 114 -3.97 -8.59 7.62
CA LEU A 114 -3.66 -8.63 9.06
C LEU A 114 -2.16 -8.46 9.34
N VAL A 115 -1.29 -9.06 8.55
CA VAL A 115 0.17 -8.83 8.68
C VAL A 115 0.48 -7.35 8.56
N HIS A 116 -0.09 -6.66 7.59
CA HIS A 116 0.08 -5.21 7.41
C HIS A 116 -0.46 -4.41 8.62
N ALA A 117 -1.62 -4.81 9.15
CA ALA A 117 -2.19 -4.16 10.32
C ALA A 117 -1.28 -4.32 11.56
N ARG A 118 -0.75 -5.53 11.80
CA ARG A 118 0.18 -5.83 12.90
C ARG A 118 1.46 -5.01 12.82
N GLU A 119 2.07 -4.93 11.65
CA GLU A 119 3.29 -4.13 11.43
C GLU A 119 3.04 -2.65 11.72
N HIS A 120 1.90 -2.12 11.24
CA HIS A 120 1.53 -0.73 11.47
C HIS A 120 1.32 -0.42 12.96
N LEU A 121 0.53 -1.24 13.64
CA LEU A 121 0.21 -1.06 15.05
C LEU A 121 1.43 -1.31 15.95
N GLY A 122 2.28 -2.27 15.61
CA GLY A 122 3.54 -2.52 16.31
C GLY A 122 4.55 -1.36 16.21
N ALA A 123 4.58 -0.65 15.09
CA ALA A 123 5.40 0.55 14.91
C ALA A 123 4.93 1.71 15.79
N ARG A 124 3.63 1.82 16.08
CA ARG A 124 3.05 2.85 16.96
C ARG A 124 3.41 2.67 18.44
N GLN A 125 3.69 1.45 18.90
CA GLN A 125 4.00 1.16 20.31
C GLN A 125 5.45 1.41 20.72
N LYS A 126 6.34 1.78 19.79
CA LYS A 126 7.73 2.12 20.15
C LYS A 126 7.80 3.56 20.69
N PRO A 127 8.33 3.79 21.94
CA PRO A 127 8.49 5.13 22.48
C PRO A 127 9.38 5.97 21.57
N GLY A 128 8.87 7.10 21.09
CA GLY A 128 9.59 8.03 20.21
C GLY A 128 9.32 7.88 18.71
N ALA A 129 8.57 6.88 18.28
CA ALA A 129 8.07 6.83 16.93
C ALA A 129 6.72 7.60 16.88
N HIS A 130 6.76 8.88 16.60
CA HIS A 130 5.61 9.50 15.95
C HIS A 130 5.50 8.81 14.59
N PRO A 131 4.40 8.09 14.30
CA PRO A 131 4.17 7.65 12.93
C PRO A 131 4.11 8.93 12.11
N ALA A 132 5.08 9.11 11.22
CA ALA A 132 4.97 10.14 10.20
C ALA A 132 3.60 9.93 9.55
N PRO A 133 2.85 11.01 9.24
CA PRO A 133 1.61 10.89 8.48
C PRO A 133 1.93 9.97 7.31
N TYR A 134 1.10 8.94 7.07
CA TYR A 134 1.28 8.04 5.96
C TYR A 134 1.47 8.90 4.72
N GLU A 135 2.73 9.07 4.31
CA GLU A 135 3.01 9.84 3.13
C GLU A 135 2.39 9.08 1.97
N ARG A 136 1.67 9.79 1.11
CA ARG A 136 0.95 9.29 -0.09
C ARG A 136 1.80 8.38 -0.99
N ARG A 137 3.05 8.11 -0.64
CA ARG A 137 4.08 7.49 -1.46
C ARG A 137 4.45 6.07 -1.06
N ASP A 138 3.90 5.53 0.04
CA ASP A 138 4.33 4.22 0.56
C ASP A 138 3.76 3.01 -0.20
N ARG A 139 2.70 3.18 -1.01
CA ARG A 139 2.08 2.10 -1.78
C ARG A 139 1.54 2.58 -3.12
N LEU A 140 1.76 1.77 -4.16
CA LEU A 140 1.07 1.91 -5.43
C LEU A 140 -0.16 0.99 -5.48
N VAL A 141 -1.28 1.54 -5.93
CA VAL A 141 -2.50 0.78 -6.20
C VAL A 141 -2.47 0.33 -7.66
N ILE A 142 -2.46 -0.96 -7.88
CA ILE A 142 -2.38 -1.57 -9.21
C ILE A 142 -3.70 -2.27 -9.50
N LYS A 143 -4.41 -1.84 -10.55
CA LYS A 143 -5.56 -2.57 -11.10
C LYS A 143 -5.07 -3.45 -12.26
N SER A 144 -5.16 -4.76 -12.12
CA SER A 144 -4.80 -5.71 -13.17
C SER A 144 -5.76 -6.90 -13.17
N SER A 145 -6.34 -7.21 -14.32
CA SER A 145 -7.22 -8.38 -14.52
C SER A 145 -8.34 -8.50 -13.49
N GLY A 146 -9.02 -7.39 -13.17
CA GLY A 146 -10.11 -7.36 -12.17
C GLY A 146 -9.64 -7.53 -10.72
N ARG A 147 -8.34 -7.44 -10.48
CA ARG A 147 -7.74 -7.50 -9.14
C ARG A 147 -7.04 -6.19 -8.80
N ILE A 148 -7.09 -5.83 -7.53
CA ILE A 148 -6.36 -4.69 -7.00
C ILE A 148 -5.23 -5.20 -6.13
N TYR A 149 -4.01 -4.76 -6.46
CA TYR A 149 -2.80 -5.06 -5.70
C TYR A 149 -2.31 -3.78 -5.03
N PHE A 150 -1.89 -3.91 -3.79
CA PHE A 150 -1.20 -2.85 -3.05
C PHE A 150 0.28 -3.23 -2.98
N VAL A 151 1.08 -2.58 -3.80
CA VAL A 151 2.53 -2.79 -3.82
C VAL A 151 3.17 -1.69 -2.98
N ARG A 152 3.94 -2.07 -1.96
CA ARG A 152 4.73 -1.10 -1.20
C ARG A 152 5.81 -0.54 -2.11
N THR A 153 5.92 0.78 -2.19
CA THR A 153 6.91 1.41 -3.07
C THR A 153 8.32 0.96 -2.75
N ARG A 154 8.67 0.79 -1.47
CA ARG A 154 9.98 0.28 -1.02
C ARG A 154 10.32 -1.13 -1.50
N ASP A 155 9.31 -1.95 -1.84
CA ASP A 155 9.50 -3.31 -2.33
C ASP A 155 9.71 -3.36 -3.86
N ILE A 156 9.50 -2.21 -4.55
CA ILE A 156 9.74 -2.09 -5.97
C ILE A 156 11.24 -1.96 -6.20
N ASP A 157 11.79 -2.84 -7.04
CA ASP A 157 13.19 -2.82 -7.42
C ASP A 157 13.44 -1.84 -8.56
N TRP A 158 12.60 -1.91 -9.60
CA TRP A 158 12.65 -1.00 -10.74
C TRP A 158 11.35 -1.06 -11.56
N CYS A 159 11.17 -0.10 -12.46
CA CYS A 159 10.00 0.00 -13.34
C CYS A 159 10.44 0.17 -14.78
N GLU A 160 9.72 -0.44 -15.74
CA GLU A 160 9.95 -0.26 -17.16
C GLU A 160 8.67 0.05 -17.94
N ALA A 161 8.80 0.85 -18.99
CA ALA A 161 7.71 1.10 -19.93
C ALA A 161 7.42 -0.15 -20.76
N ASN A 162 6.12 -0.49 -20.87
CA ASN A 162 5.64 -1.61 -21.68
C ASN A 162 4.37 -1.20 -22.44
N GLY A 163 4.54 -0.56 -23.59
CA GLY A 163 3.43 0.00 -24.36
C GLY A 163 2.66 1.06 -23.57
N ASN A 164 1.36 0.83 -23.37
CA ASN A 164 0.48 1.70 -22.57
C ASN A 164 0.47 1.36 -21.07
N TYR A 165 1.39 0.49 -20.64
CA TYR A 165 1.55 0.03 -19.27
C TYR A 165 2.96 0.33 -18.78
N VAL A 166 3.12 0.37 -17.46
CA VAL A 166 4.42 0.31 -16.79
C VAL A 166 4.49 -1.02 -16.05
N ARG A 167 5.57 -1.77 -16.26
CA ARG A 167 5.86 -2.99 -15.53
C ARG A 167 6.66 -2.64 -14.29
N LEU A 168 6.14 -3.01 -13.12
CA LEU A 168 6.81 -2.90 -11.84
C LEU A 168 7.45 -4.24 -11.50
N HIS A 169 8.72 -4.24 -11.17
CA HIS A 169 9.48 -5.41 -10.71
C HIS A 169 9.61 -5.37 -9.20
N VAL A 170 9.13 -6.43 -8.51
CA VAL A 170 9.05 -6.55 -7.05
C VAL A 170 9.58 -7.92 -6.66
N GLY A 171 10.88 -8.02 -6.41
CA GLY A 171 11.55 -9.32 -6.23
C GLY A 171 11.32 -10.24 -7.42
N ALA A 172 10.79 -11.43 -7.18
CA ALA A 172 10.47 -12.40 -8.24
C ALA A 172 9.14 -12.14 -8.96
N GLN A 173 8.37 -11.13 -8.55
CA GLN A 173 7.06 -10.84 -9.12
C GLN A 173 7.10 -9.61 -10.02
N THR A 174 6.19 -9.58 -11.01
CA THR A 174 5.98 -8.41 -11.86
C THR A 174 4.50 -8.01 -11.88
N HIS A 175 4.25 -6.71 -11.91
CA HIS A 175 2.90 -6.15 -11.99
C HIS A 175 2.82 -5.17 -13.15
N LEU A 176 1.72 -5.22 -13.92
CA LEU A 176 1.45 -4.27 -15.00
C LEU A 176 0.47 -3.20 -14.52
N VAL A 177 0.88 -1.95 -14.60
CA VAL A 177 0.07 -0.77 -14.26
C VAL A 177 -0.22 0.01 -15.53
N ARG A 178 -1.48 0.25 -15.82
CA ARG A 178 -1.85 1.11 -16.95
C ARG A 178 -1.49 2.56 -16.63
N GLY A 179 -0.66 3.17 -17.46
CA GLY A 179 -0.23 4.55 -17.25
C GLY A 179 1.11 4.86 -17.91
N THR A 180 1.57 6.08 -17.70
CA THR A 180 2.85 6.57 -18.24
C THR A 180 3.96 6.49 -17.18
N MET A 181 5.21 6.44 -17.63
CA MET A 181 6.38 6.52 -16.73
C MET A 181 6.35 7.77 -15.84
N ALA A 182 5.94 8.91 -16.39
CA ALA A 182 5.84 10.16 -15.63
C ALA A 182 4.78 10.09 -14.53
N HIS A 183 3.65 9.40 -14.78
CA HIS A 183 2.61 9.19 -13.78
C HIS A 183 3.13 8.30 -12.64
N ILE A 184 3.79 7.18 -12.94
CA ILE A 184 4.38 6.32 -11.92
C ILE A 184 5.46 7.07 -11.14
N GLU A 185 6.35 7.79 -11.81
CA GLU A 185 7.40 8.60 -11.19
C GLU A 185 6.86 9.59 -10.16
N SER A 186 5.72 10.25 -10.45
CA SER A 186 5.09 11.19 -9.52
C SER A 186 4.52 10.53 -8.25
N GLN A 187 4.27 9.21 -8.28
CA GLN A 187 3.74 8.44 -7.15
C GLN A 187 4.84 7.78 -6.30
N LEU A 188 6.07 7.71 -6.83
CA LEU A 188 7.21 7.14 -6.13
C LEU A 188 7.91 8.20 -5.29
N ASP A 189 8.56 7.75 -4.21
CA ASP A 189 9.38 8.64 -3.40
C ASP A 189 10.62 9.08 -4.18
N ALA A 190 10.67 10.38 -4.45
CA ALA A 190 11.82 10.97 -5.12
C ALA A 190 13.13 10.81 -4.33
N ALA A 191 13.13 10.47 -3.03
CA ALA A 191 14.33 10.15 -2.28
C ALA A 191 14.89 8.76 -2.64
N GLN A 192 14.03 7.79 -2.93
CA GLN A 192 14.40 6.40 -3.21
C GLN A 192 14.46 6.05 -4.69
N PHE A 193 13.71 6.75 -5.54
CA PHE A 193 13.61 6.42 -6.96
C PHE A 193 14.22 7.48 -7.85
N VAL A 194 14.83 7.03 -8.94
CA VAL A 194 15.38 7.92 -9.96
C VAL A 194 15.15 7.35 -11.35
N ARG A 195 14.81 8.23 -12.27
CA ARG A 195 14.70 7.87 -13.68
C ARG A 195 16.07 7.81 -14.30
N ILE A 196 16.43 6.67 -14.90
CA ILE A 196 17.75 6.42 -15.51
C ILE A 196 17.70 6.33 -17.03
N HIS A 197 16.49 6.14 -17.57
CA HIS A 197 16.22 6.10 -19.00
C HIS A 197 14.80 6.60 -19.27
N ARG A 198 14.49 7.00 -20.52
CA ARG A 198 13.12 7.40 -20.91
C ARG A 198 12.06 6.34 -20.57
N SER A 199 12.46 5.08 -20.50
CA SER A 199 11.60 3.93 -20.20
C SER A 199 11.92 3.23 -18.87
N THR A 200 12.81 3.76 -18.01
CA THR A 200 13.25 3.03 -16.82
C THR A 200 13.42 3.95 -15.62
N ILE A 201 12.80 3.56 -14.49
CA ILE A 201 12.99 4.14 -13.16
C ILE A 201 13.57 3.04 -12.27
N VAL A 202 14.55 3.36 -11.42
CA VAL A 202 15.19 2.41 -10.53
C VAL A 202 15.12 2.88 -9.08
N ASN A 203 14.98 1.94 -8.16
CA ASN A 203 15.16 2.17 -6.73
C ASN A 203 16.67 2.22 -6.45
N VAL A 204 17.17 3.34 -5.91
CA VAL A 204 18.60 3.55 -5.66
C VAL A 204 19.16 2.56 -4.65
N ASP A 205 18.34 2.09 -3.68
CA ASP A 205 18.74 1.11 -2.67
C ASP A 205 18.97 -0.30 -3.26
N ARG A 206 18.54 -0.53 -4.49
CA ARG A 206 18.73 -1.80 -5.22
C ARG A 206 19.95 -1.80 -6.12
N ILE A 207 20.63 -0.68 -6.27
CA ILE A 207 21.82 -0.55 -7.11
C ILE A 207 23.01 -1.19 -6.40
N GLN A 208 23.64 -2.17 -7.03
CA GLN A 208 24.87 -2.80 -6.55
C GLN A 208 26.09 -2.04 -7.04
N GLU A 209 26.15 -1.73 -8.35
CA GLU A 209 27.28 -1.03 -8.97
C GLU A 209 26.90 -0.34 -10.27
N LEU A 210 27.77 0.56 -10.71
CA LEU A 210 27.70 1.25 -12.00
C LEU A 210 28.94 0.90 -12.82
N GLN A 211 28.73 0.40 -14.02
CA GLN A 211 29.80 0.04 -14.95
C GLN A 211 29.82 1.03 -16.11
N SER A 212 30.95 1.63 -16.42
CA SER A 212 31.08 2.47 -17.61
C SER A 212 30.89 1.63 -18.89
N SER A 213 30.14 2.17 -19.84
CA SER A 213 29.87 1.54 -21.12
C SER A 213 30.33 2.44 -22.29
N PHE A 214 30.32 1.90 -23.49
CA PHE A 214 30.70 2.65 -24.70
C PHE A 214 29.84 3.91 -24.87
N GLY A 215 30.44 4.98 -25.35
CA GLY A 215 29.70 6.17 -25.73
C GLY A 215 29.22 7.05 -24.58
N GLY A 216 29.73 6.88 -23.33
CA GLY A 216 29.36 7.71 -22.17
C GLY A 216 28.05 7.31 -21.52
N GLU A 217 27.56 6.13 -21.80
CA GLU A 217 26.47 5.47 -21.08
C GLU A 217 27.03 4.64 -19.92
N TYR A 218 26.18 4.28 -18.97
CA TYR A 218 26.52 3.37 -17.89
C TYR A 218 25.53 2.20 -17.83
N VAL A 219 26.02 1.05 -17.40
CA VAL A 219 25.18 -0.07 -16.99
C VAL A 219 25.02 0.01 -15.48
N VAL A 220 23.76 0.07 -15.04
CA VAL A 220 23.37 -0.03 -13.65
C VAL A 220 23.12 -1.51 -13.34
N LEU A 221 23.92 -2.10 -12.47
CA LEU A 221 23.76 -3.48 -12.01
C LEU A 221 23.02 -3.48 -10.69
N LEU A 222 21.92 -4.24 -10.59
CA LEU A 222 21.14 -4.40 -9.39
C LEU A 222 21.64 -5.62 -8.56
N HIS A 223 21.22 -5.70 -7.30
CA HIS A 223 21.59 -6.82 -6.41
C HIS A 223 21.15 -8.19 -6.93
N ASP A 224 20.04 -8.25 -7.67
CA ASP A 224 19.50 -9.46 -8.32
C ASP A 224 20.20 -9.79 -9.66
N LYS A 225 21.27 -9.05 -10.00
CA LYS A 225 22.05 -9.16 -11.26
C LYS A 225 21.33 -8.61 -12.51
N THR A 226 20.18 -7.96 -12.34
CA THR A 226 19.54 -7.24 -13.46
C THR A 226 20.43 -6.10 -13.94
N ARG A 227 20.57 -5.96 -15.27
CA ARG A 227 21.36 -4.93 -15.92
C ARG A 227 20.45 -3.91 -16.60
N LEU A 228 20.53 -2.67 -16.17
CA LEU A 228 19.73 -1.57 -16.71
C LEU A 228 20.66 -0.53 -17.38
N THR A 229 20.14 0.19 -18.37
CA THR A 229 20.92 1.23 -19.07
C THR A 229 20.64 2.60 -18.44
N LEU A 230 21.68 3.30 -18.02
CA LEU A 230 21.64 4.71 -17.66
C LEU A 230 22.04 5.53 -18.91
N SER A 231 21.08 6.23 -19.47
CA SER A 231 21.35 7.08 -20.63
C SER A 231 21.93 8.44 -20.21
N ARG A 232 22.70 9.07 -21.10
CA ARG A 232 23.44 10.32 -20.84
C ARG A 232 22.56 11.43 -20.24
N GLY A 233 21.33 11.61 -20.76
CA GLY A 233 20.42 12.66 -20.31
C GLY A 233 19.87 12.49 -18.90
N TYR A 234 20.06 11.31 -18.29
CA TYR A 234 19.58 11.00 -16.93
C TYR A 234 20.71 10.83 -15.91
N ARG A 235 21.97 10.97 -16.37
CA ARG A 235 23.17 10.80 -15.53
C ARG A 235 23.22 11.76 -14.35
N GLU A 236 22.95 13.04 -14.60
CA GLU A 236 22.98 14.08 -13.57
C GLU A 236 21.98 13.81 -12.42
N GLY A 237 20.78 13.35 -12.76
CA GLY A 237 19.77 12.96 -11.77
C GLY A 237 20.26 11.85 -10.85
N LEU A 238 20.92 10.81 -11.39
CA LEU A 238 21.48 9.73 -10.57
C LEU A 238 22.69 10.21 -9.75
N GLN A 239 23.58 11.04 -10.32
CA GLN A 239 24.73 11.62 -9.61
C GLN A 239 24.29 12.42 -8.38
N THR A 240 23.29 13.29 -8.54
CA THR A 240 22.71 14.07 -7.47
C THR A 240 22.18 13.18 -6.34
N LYS A 241 21.52 12.09 -6.69
CA LYS A 241 21.00 11.11 -5.74
C LYS A 241 22.08 10.37 -4.96
N LEU A 242 23.13 9.94 -5.64
CA LEU A 242 24.22 9.19 -5.02
C LEU A 242 25.23 10.09 -4.29
N GLY A 243 25.14 11.42 -4.44
CA GLY A 243 26.09 12.38 -3.85
C GLY A 243 27.51 12.23 -4.40
N LYS A 244 27.66 11.65 -5.60
CA LYS A 244 28.97 11.39 -6.23
C LYS A 244 28.91 11.71 -7.73
N THR A 245 30.01 12.22 -8.24
CA THR A 245 30.23 12.42 -9.69
C THR A 245 30.57 11.06 -10.33
N LEU A 246 29.92 10.72 -11.45
CA LEU A 246 30.12 9.50 -12.24
C LEU A 246 31.00 9.78 -13.46
#